data_8051b535455278844a2b85a4757425b0
#
_entry.id   8051b535455278844a2b85a4757425b0
#
_cell.length_a   1.000
_cell.length_b   1.000
_cell.length_c   1.000
_cell.angle_alpha   90.00
_cell.angle_beta   90.00
_cell.angle_gamma   90.00
#
_symmetry.space_group_name_H-M   'P 1'
#
loop_
_entity.id
_entity.type
_entity.pdbx_description
1 polymer ?
#
loop_
_entity_poly.entity_id
_entity_poly.type
_entity_poly.pdbx_seq_one_letter_code
_entity_poly.pdbx_strand_id
1 'polypeptide(L)'
;IAAGIILGSLGWLAPEFMAISADLRKIALIIILTRAGLNLELSDLKKCGRPALLMSFVPASCEIIGVTLLAMPLLGLNVTEAAMMGSVLAAVSPAVVVPKMLRLMEEKRGTGKQIPQMILAGASTDDVFVIVMFSVFSGLCAGGEVSALSIVNIPVSIVLGAAVGVGCGLLLALLFGKLHMRDSVKVVILLSISFLLVTLENSLPEWIDFSGLVAVMTSGIALRWKAPERAIRVSAKYSRLWTAAELLLFVLVGAEVDVTSVGGIWLPVLGVIFGALLFRFAGVFLCMLGTKLKFRERLFCMIAYMPKATVQAAIGGVPLAMGLSCGATVLSG
;
A
#
# COMPACT_ATOMS: atom_id res chain seq x y z
N ILE A 1 -8.52 7.22 -13.40
CA ILE A 1 -9.04 5.90 -13.83
C ILE A 1 -10.07 6.10 -14.95
N ALA A 2 -11.22 6.78 -14.75
CA ALA A 2 -12.24 6.94 -15.81
C ALA A 2 -11.67 7.47 -17.12
N ALA A 3 -10.82 8.51 -17.07
CA ALA A 3 -10.13 9.01 -18.26
C ALA A 3 -9.23 7.95 -18.91
N GLY A 4 -8.55 7.13 -18.10
CA GLY A 4 -7.74 6.01 -18.59
C GLY A 4 -8.57 4.95 -19.31
N ILE A 5 -9.70 4.56 -18.73
CA ILE A 5 -10.64 3.59 -19.35
C ILE A 5 -11.12 4.12 -20.71
N ILE A 6 -11.52 5.39 -20.78
CA ILE A 6 -11.96 6.01 -22.04
C ILE A 6 -10.84 6.03 -23.07
N LEU A 7 -9.63 6.48 -22.69
CA LEU A 7 -8.48 6.53 -23.59
C LEU A 7 -8.04 5.15 -24.09
N GLY A 8 -8.06 4.15 -23.20
CA GLY A 8 -7.75 2.76 -23.54
C GLY A 8 -8.80 2.14 -24.47
N SER A 9 -10.09 2.27 -24.14
CA SER A 9 -11.19 1.72 -24.95
C SER A 9 -11.31 2.36 -26.33
N LEU A 10 -10.91 3.66 -26.48
CA LEU A 10 -10.90 4.36 -27.78
C LEU A 10 -9.61 4.09 -28.57
N GLY A 11 -8.63 3.40 -28.02
CA GLY A 11 -7.34 3.16 -28.68
C GLY A 11 -6.52 4.44 -28.92
N TRP A 12 -6.73 5.49 -28.12
CA TRP A 12 -6.03 6.76 -28.26
C TRP A 12 -4.64 6.78 -27.62
N LEU A 13 -4.32 5.75 -26.84
CA LEU A 13 -2.97 5.58 -26.28
C LEU A 13 -2.10 4.84 -27.28
N ALA A 14 -0.96 5.44 -27.62
CA ALA A 14 0.00 4.82 -28.53
C ALA A 14 0.48 3.47 -27.98
N PRO A 15 0.62 2.41 -28.83
CA PRO A 15 1.08 1.11 -28.39
C PRO A 15 2.43 1.15 -27.67
N GLU A 16 3.34 2.02 -28.10
CA GLU A 16 4.66 2.24 -27.51
C GLU A 16 4.55 2.75 -26.07
N PHE A 17 3.55 3.62 -25.81
CA PHE A 17 3.30 4.12 -24.45
C PHE A 17 2.69 3.05 -23.54
N MET A 18 1.83 2.20 -24.08
CA MET A 18 1.29 1.06 -23.34
C MET A 18 2.37 0.00 -23.05
N ALA A 19 3.34 -0.18 -23.95
CA ALA A 19 4.46 -1.12 -23.74
C ALA A 19 5.32 -0.76 -22.52
N ILE A 20 5.48 0.52 -22.18
CA ILE A 20 6.22 0.99 -20.99
C ILE A 20 5.32 1.22 -19.76
N SER A 21 4.01 0.93 -19.88
CA SER A 21 3.03 1.16 -18.82
C SER A 21 3.40 0.49 -17.51
N ALA A 22 3.84 -0.77 -17.56
CA ALA A 22 4.25 -1.53 -16.38
C ALA A 22 5.44 -0.88 -15.66
N ASP A 23 6.43 -0.38 -16.40
CA ASP A 23 7.60 0.28 -15.82
C ASP A 23 7.24 1.63 -15.20
N LEU A 24 6.38 2.41 -15.86
CA LEU A 24 5.88 3.68 -15.30
C LEU A 24 5.08 3.48 -14.01
N ARG A 25 4.27 2.44 -13.94
CA ARG A 25 3.54 2.07 -12.72
C ARG A 25 4.49 1.61 -11.61
N LYS A 26 5.55 0.86 -11.96
CA LYS A 26 6.60 0.46 -11.01
C LYS A 26 7.34 1.68 -10.45
N ILE A 27 7.62 2.68 -11.28
CA ILE A 27 8.19 3.97 -10.82
C ILE A 27 7.24 4.67 -9.83
N ALA A 28 5.95 4.76 -10.16
CA ALA A 28 4.95 5.35 -9.28
C ALA A 28 4.84 4.58 -7.94
N LEU A 29 4.89 3.25 -7.99
CA LEU A 29 4.91 2.39 -6.80
C LEU A 29 6.11 2.68 -5.90
N ILE A 30 7.31 2.77 -6.45
CA ILE A 30 8.53 3.12 -5.70
C ILE A 30 8.41 4.49 -5.04
N ILE A 31 7.86 5.48 -5.76
CA ILE A 31 7.64 6.83 -5.22
C ILE A 31 6.67 6.81 -4.03
N ILE A 32 5.54 6.10 -4.16
CA ILE A 32 4.54 6.06 -3.08
C ILE A 32 5.07 5.30 -1.87
N LEU A 33 5.80 4.18 -2.05
CA LEU A 33 6.37 3.40 -0.96
C LEU A 33 7.43 4.18 -0.19
N THR A 34 8.33 4.87 -0.90
CA THR A 34 9.34 5.73 -0.27
C THR A 34 8.65 6.85 0.53
N ARG A 35 7.62 7.49 -0.05
CA ARG A 35 6.83 8.52 0.62
C ARG A 35 6.12 7.96 1.86
N ALA A 36 5.51 6.79 1.77
CA ALA A 36 4.85 6.14 2.91
C ALA A 36 5.84 5.91 4.06
N GLY A 37 7.01 5.35 3.76
CA GLY A 37 8.08 5.17 4.75
C GLY A 37 8.55 6.47 5.39
N LEU A 38 8.77 7.53 4.59
CA LEU A 38 9.18 8.85 5.09
C LEU A 38 8.13 9.54 5.96
N ASN A 39 6.85 9.25 5.78
CA ASN A 39 5.75 9.85 6.53
C ASN A 39 5.40 9.09 7.81
N LEU A 40 5.85 7.85 7.94
CA LEU A 40 5.55 7.04 9.11
C LEU A 40 6.25 7.58 10.36
N GLU A 41 5.47 7.97 11.37
CA GLU A 41 5.96 8.43 12.66
C GLU A 41 5.58 7.44 13.77
N LEU A 42 6.53 6.58 14.14
CA LEU A 42 6.32 5.54 15.17
C LEU A 42 5.96 6.11 16.54
N SER A 43 6.32 7.37 16.82
CA SER A 43 5.97 8.06 18.07
C SER A 43 4.47 8.31 18.19
N ASP A 44 3.78 8.59 17.08
CA ASP A 44 2.35 8.90 17.10
C ASP A 44 1.53 7.64 17.39
N LEU A 45 1.98 6.50 16.89
CA LEU A 45 1.37 5.22 17.20
C LEU A 45 1.41 4.92 18.71
N LYS A 46 2.56 5.21 19.36
CA LYS A 46 2.72 5.04 20.81
C LYS A 46 1.82 5.99 21.61
N LYS A 47 1.65 7.25 21.17
CA LYS A 47 0.81 8.23 21.85
C LYS A 47 -0.68 7.86 21.84
N CYS A 48 -1.18 7.34 20.70
CA CYS A 48 -2.59 6.96 20.55
C CYS A 48 -2.94 5.60 21.17
N GLY A 49 -1.93 4.81 21.57
CA GLY A 49 -2.07 3.59 22.34
C GLY A 49 -2.68 2.40 21.58
N ARG A 50 -3.26 1.45 22.34
CA ARG A 50 -3.77 0.17 21.84
C ARG A 50 -4.70 0.30 20.61
N PRO A 51 -5.70 1.20 20.58
CA PRO A 51 -6.62 1.26 19.43
C PRO A 51 -5.92 1.62 18.12
N ALA A 52 -4.97 2.57 18.12
CA ALA A 52 -4.22 2.95 16.93
C ALA A 52 -3.32 1.81 16.43
N LEU A 53 -2.68 1.10 17.36
CA LEU A 53 -1.88 -0.07 17.02
C LEU A 53 -2.74 -1.17 16.37
N LEU A 54 -3.91 -1.48 16.95
CA LEU A 54 -4.81 -2.48 16.37
C LEU A 54 -5.36 -2.03 15.01
N MET A 55 -5.64 -0.74 14.83
CA MET A 55 -6.10 -0.20 13.54
C MET A 55 -5.05 -0.31 12.43
N SER A 56 -3.79 -0.50 12.76
CA SER A 56 -2.72 -0.68 11.77
C SER A 56 -2.75 -2.02 11.03
N PHE A 57 -3.44 -3.04 11.55
CA PHE A 57 -3.45 -4.37 10.92
C PHE A 57 -4.77 -5.14 11.06
N VAL A 58 -5.56 -4.97 12.14
CA VAL A 58 -6.78 -5.77 12.35
C VAL A 58 -7.84 -5.51 11.27
N PRO A 59 -8.17 -4.27 10.89
CA PRO A 59 -9.15 -4.01 9.84
C PRO A 59 -8.74 -4.59 8.50
N ALA A 60 -7.46 -4.46 8.14
CA ALA A 60 -6.92 -5.03 6.91
C ALA A 60 -6.94 -6.57 6.94
N SER A 61 -6.54 -7.19 8.05
CA SER A 61 -6.63 -8.65 8.21
C SER A 61 -8.06 -9.16 8.07
N CYS A 62 -9.02 -8.51 8.73
CA CYS A 62 -10.43 -8.87 8.59
C CYS A 62 -10.92 -8.75 7.15
N GLU A 63 -10.53 -7.70 6.44
CA GLU A 63 -10.90 -7.49 5.06
C GLU A 63 -10.25 -8.52 4.12
N ILE A 64 -8.97 -8.84 4.29
CA ILE A 64 -8.27 -9.90 3.56
C ILE A 64 -9.03 -11.23 3.72
N ILE A 65 -9.39 -11.57 4.95
CA ILE A 65 -10.20 -12.78 5.23
C ILE A 65 -11.55 -12.69 4.52
N GLY A 66 -12.23 -11.55 4.59
CA GLY A 66 -13.52 -11.33 3.95
C GLY A 66 -13.45 -11.49 2.43
N VAL A 67 -12.45 -10.87 1.78
CA VAL A 67 -12.22 -11.04 0.33
C VAL A 67 -11.91 -12.49 0.00
N THR A 68 -11.03 -13.15 0.78
CA THR A 68 -10.68 -14.54 0.53
C THR A 68 -11.91 -15.44 0.56
N LEU A 69 -12.76 -15.31 1.58
CA LEU A 69 -13.97 -16.12 1.72
C LEU A 69 -15.02 -15.85 0.63
N LEU A 70 -15.09 -14.63 0.11
CA LEU A 70 -16.08 -14.23 -0.88
C LEU A 70 -15.59 -14.42 -2.32
N ALA A 71 -14.32 -14.12 -2.61
CA ALA A 71 -13.78 -14.21 -3.96
C ALA A 71 -13.60 -15.65 -4.44
N MET A 72 -13.36 -16.60 -3.53
CA MET A 72 -13.30 -18.03 -3.90
C MET A 72 -14.60 -18.51 -4.57
N PRO A 73 -15.79 -18.41 -3.97
CA PRO A 73 -17.02 -18.87 -4.57
C PRO A 73 -17.57 -17.94 -5.66
N LEU A 74 -17.32 -16.62 -5.58
CA LEU A 74 -17.91 -15.64 -6.51
C LEU A 74 -17.08 -15.42 -7.77
N LEU A 75 -15.74 -15.53 -7.67
CA LEU A 75 -14.81 -15.26 -8.78
C LEU A 75 -14.01 -16.50 -9.20
N GLY A 76 -14.19 -17.63 -8.51
CA GLY A 76 -13.48 -18.88 -8.84
C GLY A 76 -11.96 -18.83 -8.55
N LEU A 77 -11.50 -17.90 -7.72
CA LEU A 77 -10.10 -17.77 -7.35
C LEU A 77 -9.70 -18.85 -6.33
N ASN A 78 -8.44 -19.28 -6.37
CA ASN A 78 -7.90 -20.12 -5.31
C ASN A 78 -7.60 -19.28 -4.03
N VAL A 79 -7.28 -19.94 -2.92
CA VAL A 79 -7.09 -19.28 -1.62
C VAL A 79 -5.99 -18.20 -1.67
N THR A 80 -4.85 -18.49 -2.32
CA THR A 80 -3.72 -17.58 -2.40
C THR A 80 -4.00 -16.38 -3.31
N GLU A 81 -4.66 -16.60 -4.45
CA GLU A 81 -5.10 -15.55 -5.38
C GLU A 81 -6.15 -14.64 -4.71
N ALA A 82 -7.14 -15.22 -4.03
CA ALA A 82 -8.16 -14.48 -3.30
C ALA A 82 -7.56 -13.68 -2.12
N ALA A 83 -6.58 -14.23 -1.40
CA ALA A 83 -5.89 -13.51 -0.34
C ALA A 83 -4.97 -12.40 -0.89
N MET A 84 -4.34 -12.61 -2.05
CA MET A 84 -3.59 -11.57 -2.76
C MET A 84 -4.53 -10.42 -3.18
N MET A 85 -5.67 -10.72 -3.81
CA MET A 85 -6.71 -9.73 -4.11
C MET A 85 -7.17 -9.00 -2.85
N GLY A 86 -7.37 -9.73 -1.76
CA GLY A 86 -7.71 -9.18 -0.45
C GLY A 86 -6.67 -8.20 0.06
N SER A 87 -5.38 -8.52 -0.07
CA SER A 87 -4.30 -7.61 0.34
C SER A 87 -4.27 -6.34 -0.52
N VAL A 88 -4.53 -6.43 -1.83
CA VAL A 88 -4.66 -5.24 -2.69
C VAL A 88 -5.80 -4.34 -2.21
N LEU A 89 -6.97 -4.93 -1.93
CA LEU A 89 -8.17 -4.18 -1.52
C LEU A 89 -8.09 -3.66 -0.09
N ALA A 90 -7.29 -4.25 0.79
CA ALA A 90 -7.33 -3.96 2.23
C ALA A 90 -6.74 -2.61 2.65
N ALA A 91 -5.94 -1.92 1.84
CA ALA A 91 -5.33 -0.65 2.22
C ALA A 91 -6.34 0.49 2.40
N VAL A 92 -6.13 1.35 3.40
CA VAL A 92 -6.83 2.63 3.54
C VAL A 92 -6.09 3.69 2.73
N SER A 93 -6.80 4.60 2.07
CA SER A 93 -6.14 5.69 1.35
C SER A 93 -5.78 6.86 2.28
N PRO A 94 -4.50 7.07 2.62
CA PRO A 94 -4.07 8.24 3.36
C PRO A 94 -4.38 9.55 2.62
N ALA A 95 -4.39 9.54 1.29
CA ALA A 95 -4.67 10.72 0.48
C ALA A 95 -6.06 11.31 0.76
N VAL A 96 -7.03 10.47 1.13
CA VAL A 96 -8.38 10.89 1.48
C VAL A 96 -8.52 11.13 2.98
N VAL A 97 -7.94 10.26 3.80
CA VAL A 97 -8.12 10.27 5.26
C VAL A 97 -7.34 11.41 5.91
N VAL A 98 -6.07 11.61 5.53
CA VAL A 98 -5.17 12.58 6.19
C VAL A 98 -5.72 14.01 6.14
N PRO A 99 -6.12 14.58 4.99
CA PRO A 99 -6.64 15.94 4.95
C PRO A 99 -7.89 16.13 5.80
N LYS A 100 -8.76 15.11 5.83
CA LYS A 100 -10.01 15.15 6.64
C LYS A 100 -9.72 15.12 8.13
N MET A 101 -8.78 14.27 8.57
CA MET A 101 -8.41 14.16 9.98
C MET A 101 -7.66 15.41 10.45
N LEU A 102 -6.76 15.99 9.65
CA LEU A 102 -6.08 17.24 9.97
C LEU A 102 -7.08 18.38 10.14
N ARG A 103 -8.04 18.51 9.23
CA ARG A 103 -9.10 19.51 9.35
C ARG A 103 -9.91 19.35 10.64
N LEU A 104 -10.28 18.12 11.02
CA LEU A 104 -10.98 17.86 12.29
C LEU A 104 -10.13 18.24 13.51
N MET A 105 -8.81 18.05 13.43
CA MET A 105 -7.87 18.46 14.47
C MET A 105 -7.80 19.99 14.59
N GLU A 106 -7.74 20.71 13.47
CA GLU A 106 -7.78 22.19 13.43
C GLU A 106 -9.09 22.73 14.00
N GLU A 107 -10.22 22.10 13.65
CA GLU A 107 -11.56 22.44 14.16
C GLU A 107 -11.77 21.96 15.62
N LYS A 108 -10.78 21.30 16.24
CA LYS A 108 -10.83 20.68 17.58
C LYS A 108 -11.99 19.70 17.78
N ARG A 109 -12.45 19.05 16.70
CA ARG A 109 -13.53 18.05 16.73
C ARG A 109 -12.98 16.66 16.99
N GLY A 110 -13.49 15.99 18.03
CA GLY A 110 -13.08 14.63 18.39
C GLY A 110 -11.68 14.52 19.03
N THR A 111 -10.96 15.64 19.19
CA THR A 111 -9.60 15.68 19.71
C THR A 111 -9.52 15.31 21.19
N GLY A 112 -10.56 15.60 21.98
CA GLY A 112 -10.62 15.24 23.40
C GLY A 112 -10.59 13.71 23.66
N LYS A 113 -10.95 12.90 22.66
CA LYS A 113 -10.84 11.43 22.68
C LYS A 113 -9.80 10.90 21.69
N GLN A 114 -8.98 11.78 21.14
CA GLN A 114 -7.91 11.48 20.17
C GLN A 114 -8.39 10.68 18.93
N ILE A 115 -9.65 10.85 18.51
CA ILE A 115 -10.24 10.11 17.39
C ILE A 115 -9.51 10.40 16.08
N PRO A 116 -9.33 11.68 15.64
CA PRO A 116 -8.61 11.98 14.41
C PRO A 116 -7.15 11.52 14.45
N GLN A 117 -6.46 11.68 15.59
CA GLN A 117 -5.07 11.26 15.78
C GLN A 117 -4.93 9.74 15.66
N MET A 118 -5.84 8.99 16.26
CA MET A 118 -5.87 7.53 16.23
C MET A 118 -6.11 7.01 14.81
N ILE A 119 -7.07 7.59 14.08
CA ILE A 119 -7.36 7.24 12.68
C ILE A 119 -6.14 7.55 11.81
N LEU A 120 -5.52 8.72 12.00
CA LEU A 120 -4.33 9.14 11.25
C LEU A 120 -3.15 8.19 11.48
N ALA A 121 -2.86 7.85 12.73
CA ALA A 121 -1.77 6.95 13.08
C ALA A 121 -2.01 5.53 12.53
N GLY A 122 -3.23 4.99 12.68
CA GLY A 122 -3.60 3.69 12.13
C GLY A 122 -3.50 3.65 10.60
N ALA A 123 -4.10 4.63 9.91
CA ALA A 123 -4.09 4.69 8.44
C ALA A 123 -2.69 4.87 7.85
N SER A 124 -1.79 5.55 8.54
CA SER A 124 -0.40 5.70 8.08
C SER A 124 0.42 4.42 8.22
N THR A 125 0.01 3.50 9.10
CA THR A 125 0.72 2.24 9.35
C THR A 125 0.07 1.05 8.63
N ASP A 126 -1.21 1.15 8.29
CA ASP A 126 -2.00 0.16 7.58
C ASP A 126 -1.36 -0.19 6.21
N ASP A 127 -0.87 0.81 5.50
CA ASP A 127 -0.18 0.63 4.21
C ASP A 127 1.03 -0.32 4.33
N VAL A 128 1.81 -0.19 5.42
CA VAL A 128 2.97 -1.06 5.69
C VAL A 128 2.54 -2.52 5.81
N PHE A 129 1.51 -2.76 6.62
CA PHE A 129 0.99 -4.11 6.83
C PHE A 129 0.43 -4.71 5.53
N VAL A 130 -0.33 -3.93 4.77
CA VAL A 130 -0.94 -4.37 3.50
C VAL A 130 0.12 -4.74 2.47
N ILE A 131 1.18 -3.94 2.34
CA ILE A 131 2.28 -4.21 1.40
C ILE A 131 3.03 -5.47 1.78
N VAL A 132 3.27 -5.70 3.07
CA VAL A 132 3.86 -6.96 3.56
C VAL A 132 2.97 -8.14 3.19
N MET A 133 1.66 -8.06 3.45
CA MET A 133 0.71 -9.13 3.09
C MET A 133 0.64 -9.36 1.57
N PHE A 134 0.63 -8.27 0.78
CA PHE A 134 0.69 -8.36 -0.67
C PHE A 134 1.96 -9.08 -1.14
N SER A 135 3.13 -8.74 -0.59
CA SER A 135 4.40 -9.40 -0.94
C SER A 135 4.36 -10.90 -0.60
N VAL A 136 3.78 -11.27 0.56
CA VAL A 136 3.59 -12.67 0.96
C VAL A 136 2.75 -13.43 -0.06
N PHE A 137 1.53 -12.95 -0.32
CA PHE A 137 0.59 -13.66 -1.19
C PHE A 137 1.01 -13.63 -2.65
N SER A 138 1.64 -12.56 -3.11
CA SER A 138 2.22 -12.45 -4.46
C SER A 138 3.34 -13.47 -4.67
N GLY A 139 4.23 -13.63 -3.68
CA GLY A 139 5.27 -14.65 -3.71
C GLY A 139 4.71 -16.09 -3.73
N LEU A 140 3.64 -16.36 -2.94
CA LEU A 140 2.95 -17.65 -2.95
C LEU A 140 2.29 -17.94 -4.31
N CYS A 141 1.71 -16.93 -4.96
CA CYS A 141 1.10 -17.09 -6.28
C CYS A 141 2.16 -17.33 -7.38
N ALA A 142 3.32 -16.71 -7.30
CA ALA A 142 4.39 -16.84 -8.28
C ALA A 142 5.11 -18.21 -8.20
N GLY A 143 5.16 -18.83 -7.02
CA GLY A 143 5.88 -20.10 -6.80
C GLY A 143 5.17 -21.38 -7.26
N GLY A 144 3.93 -21.31 -7.78
CA GLY A 144 3.17 -22.41 -8.37
C GLY A 144 2.67 -23.47 -7.38
N GLU A 145 3.51 -24.06 -6.55
CA GLU A 145 3.12 -24.98 -5.48
C GLU A 145 3.49 -24.41 -4.10
N VAL A 146 2.53 -24.42 -3.17
CA VAL A 146 2.77 -24.01 -1.78
C VAL A 146 3.61 -25.09 -1.10
N SER A 147 4.93 -24.99 -1.22
CA SER A 147 5.85 -25.87 -0.51
C SER A 147 6.10 -25.35 0.90
N ALA A 148 6.46 -26.26 1.82
CA ALA A 148 6.86 -25.87 3.18
C ALA A 148 8.06 -24.90 3.17
N LEU A 149 8.93 -24.99 2.17
CA LEU A 149 10.05 -24.06 1.97
C LEU A 149 9.56 -22.65 1.59
N SER A 150 8.58 -22.53 0.70
CA SER A 150 8.02 -21.22 0.28
C SER A 150 7.39 -20.50 1.46
N ILE A 151 6.70 -21.22 2.35
CA ILE A 151 6.11 -20.65 3.56
C ILE A 151 7.18 -20.07 4.52
N VAL A 152 8.39 -20.64 4.54
CA VAL A 152 9.49 -20.14 5.38
C VAL A 152 10.27 -19.03 4.67
N ASN A 153 10.48 -19.15 3.35
CA ASN A 153 11.27 -18.18 2.58
C ASN A 153 10.61 -16.81 2.52
N ILE A 154 9.28 -16.73 2.41
CA ILE A 154 8.59 -15.44 2.33
C ILE A 154 8.78 -14.57 3.59
N PRO A 155 8.55 -15.05 4.83
CA PRO A 155 8.91 -14.29 6.02
C PRO A 155 10.39 -13.90 6.07
N VAL A 156 11.28 -14.78 5.62
CA VAL A 156 12.73 -14.52 5.55
C VAL A 156 13.03 -13.39 4.58
N SER A 157 12.43 -13.38 3.39
CA SER A 157 12.63 -12.32 2.39
C SER A 157 12.16 -10.95 2.89
N ILE A 158 11.05 -10.92 3.62
CA ILE A 158 10.52 -9.71 4.24
C ILE A 158 11.46 -9.18 5.33
N VAL A 159 11.92 -10.07 6.22
CA VAL A 159 12.86 -9.70 7.30
C VAL A 159 14.18 -9.22 6.71
N LEU A 160 14.70 -9.90 5.68
CA LEU A 160 15.93 -9.52 5.00
C LEU A 160 15.75 -8.17 4.27
N GLY A 161 14.64 -8.00 3.55
CA GLY A 161 14.28 -6.74 2.91
C GLY A 161 14.20 -5.59 3.92
N ALA A 162 13.53 -5.81 5.05
CA ALA A 162 13.43 -4.83 6.12
C ALA A 162 14.81 -4.48 6.72
N ALA A 163 15.65 -5.47 6.98
CA ALA A 163 16.98 -5.26 7.54
C ALA A 163 17.88 -4.46 6.58
N VAL A 164 17.91 -4.82 5.30
CA VAL A 164 18.66 -4.10 4.26
C VAL A 164 18.13 -2.67 4.10
N GLY A 165 16.81 -2.50 4.05
CA GLY A 165 16.19 -1.18 3.96
C GLY A 165 16.51 -0.29 5.16
N VAL A 166 16.43 -0.83 6.38
CA VAL A 166 16.85 -0.10 7.60
C VAL A 166 18.33 0.28 7.52
N GLY A 167 19.21 -0.64 7.12
CA GLY A 167 20.62 -0.35 6.92
C GLY A 167 20.85 0.80 5.94
N CYS A 168 20.21 0.76 4.77
CA CYS A 168 20.26 1.81 3.76
C CYS A 168 19.74 3.15 4.30
N GLY A 169 18.60 3.14 5.00
CA GLY A 169 18.01 4.36 5.58
C GLY A 169 18.92 5.01 6.64
N LEU A 170 19.58 4.21 7.48
CA LEU A 170 20.55 4.69 8.47
C LEU A 170 21.80 5.27 7.79
N LEU A 171 22.33 4.60 6.76
CA LEU A 171 23.45 5.10 5.96
C LEU A 171 23.11 6.44 5.29
N LEU A 172 21.91 6.55 4.73
CA LEU A 172 21.39 7.81 4.15
C LEU A 172 21.25 8.90 5.20
N ALA A 173 20.80 8.58 6.41
CA ALA A 173 20.69 9.54 7.51
C ALA A 173 22.08 10.09 7.90
N LEU A 174 23.10 9.22 7.93
CA LEU A 174 24.49 9.60 8.18
C LEU A 174 25.06 10.46 7.03
N LEU A 175 24.86 10.01 5.77
CA LEU A 175 25.31 10.72 4.57
C LEU A 175 24.73 12.13 4.51
N PHE A 176 23.41 12.25 4.68
CA PHE A 176 22.70 13.53 4.68
C PHE A 176 23.05 14.41 5.90
N GLY A 177 23.62 13.80 6.93
CA GLY A 177 24.15 14.49 8.11
C GLY A 177 25.51 15.15 7.88
N LYS A 178 26.39 14.41 7.21
CA LYS A 178 27.78 14.83 6.97
C LYS A 178 27.90 15.76 5.77
N LEU A 179 27.12 15.52 4.72
CA LEU A 179 27.20 16.28 3.47
C LEU A 179 26.08 17.34 3.40
N HIS A 180 26.48 18.60 3.23
CA HIS A 180 25.58 19.73 3.05
C HIS A 180 25.06 19.75 1.61
N MET A 181 24.02 18.96 1.32
CA MET A 181 23.40 18.83 0.01
C MET A 181 22.02 19.48 -0.02
N ARG A 182 21.64 20.00 -1.20
CA ARG A 182 20.28 20.49 -1.45
C ARG A 182 19.27 19.33 -1.30
N ASP A 183 18.08 19.61 -0.79
CA ASP A 183 17.07 18.57 -0.58
C ASP A 183 16.63 17.87 -1.88
N SER A 184 16.75 18.55 -3.04
CA SER A 184 16.50 17.92 -4.35
C SER A 184 17.52 16.83 -4.69
N VAL A 185 18.80 17.02 -4.33
CA VAL A 185 19.84 16.00 -4.51
C VAL A 185 19.57 14.78 -3.62
N LYS A 186 19.15 15.02 -2.37
CA LYS A 186 18.75 13.94 -1.44
C LYS A 186 17.59 13.11 -1.98
N VAL A 187 16.61 13.76 -2.63
CA VAL A 187 15.49 13.07 -3.29
C VAL A 187 15.99 12.16 -4.41
N VAL A 188 16.89 12.67 -5.28
CA VAL A 188 17.45 11.87 -6.38
C VAL A 188 18.24 10.68 -5.83
N ILE A 189 19.10 10.88 -4.82
CA ILE A 189 19.87 9.80 -4.20
C ILE A 189 18.93 8.74 -3.60
N LEU A 190 17.93 9.15 -2.82
CA LEU A 190 16.98 8.23 -2.21
C LEU A 190 16.18 7.46 -3.27
N LEU A 191 15.75 8.14 -4.35
CA LEU A 191 15.04 7.52 -5.46
C LEU A 191 15.94 6.50 -6.19
N SER A 192 17.20 6.85 -6.48
CA SER A 192 18.17 5.95 -7.10
C SER A 192 18.41 4.71 -6.26
N ILE A 193 18.57 4.86 -4.94
CA ILE A 193 18.72 3.73 -4.02
C ILE A 193 17.44 2.88 -3.99
N SER A 194 16.26 3.50 -4.02
CA SER A 194 15.00 2.75 -4.08
C SER A 194 14.90 1.91 -5.35
N PHE A 195 15.30 2.43 -6.51
CA PHE A 195 15.40 1.66 -7.75
C PHE A 195 16.41 0.52 -7.64
N LEU A 196 17.60 0.79 -7.09
CA LEU A 196 18.62 -0.23 -6.88
C LEU A 196 18.11 -1.37 -5.98
N LEU A 197 17.41 -1.07 -4.90
CA LEU A 197 16.84 -2.08 -4.01
C LEU A 197 15.83 -2.98 -4.73
N VAL A 198 14.96 -2.40 -5.56
CA VAL A 198 13.99 -3.19 -6.35
C VAL A 198 14.67 -3.98 -7.48
N THR A 199 15.73 -3.43 -8.09
CA THR A 199 16.50 -4.16 -9.11
C THR A 199 17.31 -5.29 -8.49
N LEU A 200 17.82 -5.11 -7.28
CA LEU A 200 18.56 -6.12 -6.53
C LEU A 200 17.70 -7.36 -6.27
N GLU A 201 16.42 -7.20 -5.94
CA GLU A 201 15.46 -8.31 -5.80
C GLU A 201 15.48 -9.24 -7.01
N ASN A 202 15.46 -8.68 -8.22
CA ASN A 202 15.44 -9.45 -9.47
C ASN A 202 16.83 -9.97 -9.91
N SER A 203 17.90 -9.53 -9.25
CA SER A 203 19.29 -9.84 -9.63
C SER A 203 19.96 -10.84 -8.70
N LEU A 204 19.33 -11.12 -7.54
CA LEU A 204 19.85 -12.07 -6.57
C LEU A 204 19.56 -13.51 -7.01
N PRO A 205 20.44 -14.48 -6.65
CA PRO A 205 20.18 -15.90 -6.86
C PRO A 205 18.92 -16.34 -6.11
N GLU A 206 18.20 -17.33 -6.66
CA GLU A 206 16.93 -17.86 -6.12
C GLU A 206 16.99 -18.34 -4.66
N TRP A 207 18.19 -18.61 -4.12
CA TRP A 207 18.38 -19.01 -2.72
C TRP A 207 18.45 -17.83 -1.74
N ILE A 208 18.56 -16.57 -2.25
CA ILE A 208 18.47 -15.35 -1.43
C ILE A 208 17.17 -14.64 -1.77
N ASP A 209 16.14 -14.94 -1.00
CA ASP A 209 14.86 -14.27 -1.13
C ASP A 209 14.90 -12.91 -0.42
N PHE A 210 14.59 -11.84 -1.15
CA PHE A 210 14.73 -10.45 -0.69
C PHE A 210 13.58 -9.60 -1.22
N SER A 211 12.80 -8.99 -0.33
CA SER A 211 11.72 -8.09 -0.74
C SER A 211 12.21 -6.66 -0.93
N GLY A 212 12.40 -6.25 -2.19
CA GLY A 212 12.82 -4.89 -2.55
C GLY A 212 11.78 -3.82 -2.18
N LEU A 213 10.49 -4.13 -2.30
CA LEU A 213 9.41 -3.21 -1.93
C LEU A 213 9.43 -2.91 -0.42
N VAL A 214 9.60 -3.93 0.40
CA VAL A 214 9.74 -3.76 1.86
C VAL A 214 11.01 -2.98 2.18
N ALA A 215 12.12 -3.25 1.48
CA ALA A 215 13.37 -2.52 1.69
C ALA A 215 13.25 -1.03 1.35
N VAL A 216 12.60 -0.68 0.25
CA VAL A 216 12.32 0.71 -0.12
C VAL A 216 11.55 1.43 0.99
N MET A 217 10.48 0.83 1.46
CA MET A 217 9.63 1.43 2.49
C MET A 217 10.37 1.57 3.82
N THR A 218 11.06 0.52 4.28
CA THR A 218 11.80 0.54 5.55
C THR A 218 13.00 1.47 5.52
N SER A 219 13.60 1.73 4.36
CA SER A 219 14.64 2.76 4.21
C SER A 219 14.10 4.17 4.52
N GLY A 220 12.89 4.48 4.06
CA GLY A 220 12.19 5.72 4.40
C GLY A 220 11.88 5.83 5.90
N ILE A 221 11.39 4.75 6.51
CA ILE A 221 11.09 4.68 7.95
C ILE A 221 12.35 4.91 8.78
N ALA A 222 13.46 4.26 8.44
CA ALA A 222 14.72 4.40 9.15
C ALA A 222 15.31 5.81 9.02
N LEU A 223 15.22 6.42 7.83
CA LEU A 223 15.60 7.81 7.60
C LEU A 223 14.74 8.77 8.46
N ARG A 224 13.42 8.54 8.52
CA ARG A 224 12.49 9.31 9.35
C ARG A 224 12.83 9.18 10.83
N TRP A 225 13.11 7.99 11.29
CA TRP A 225 13.46 7.71 12.68
C TRP A 225 14.77 8.39 13.11
N LYS A 226 15.83 8.32 12.27
CA LYS A 226 17.16 8.81 12.62
C LYS A 226 17.35 10.30 12.33
N ALA A 227 16.69 10.85 11.31
CA ALA A 227 16.85 12.23 10.85
C ALA A 227 15.49 12.87 10.50
N PRO A 228 14.58 13.07 11.48
CA PRO A 228 13.18 13.45 11.25
C PRO A 228 13.05 14.75 10.46
N GLU A 229 13.79 15.80 10.79
CA GLU A 229 13.70 17.08 10.09
C GLU A 229 14.10 17.00 8.62
N ARG A 230 15.12 16.18 8.29
CA ARG A 230 15.57 15.98 6.91
C ARG A 230 14.55 15.13 6.16
N ALA A 231 14.03 14.08 6.78
CA ALA A 231 12.99 13.24 6.20
C ALA A 231 11.72 14.03 5.88
N ILE A 232 11.29 14.96 6.74
CA ILE A 232 10.13 15.84 6.48
C ILE A 232 10.37 16.69 5.22
N ARG A 233 11.54 17.33 5.08
CA ARG A 233 11.85 18.14 3.89
C ARG A 233 11.91 17.32 2.62
N VAL A 234 12.50 16.12 2.68
CA VAL A 234 12.55 15.16 1.56
C VAL A 234 11.13 14.68 1.22
N SER A 235 10.33 14.31 2.21
CA SER A 235 8.94 13.88 2.04
C SER A 235 8.08 14.95 1.36
N ALA A 236 8.25 16.23 1.71
CA ALA A 236 7.53 17.31 1.05
C ALA A 236 7.82 17.39 -0.46
N LYS A 237 9.06 17.08 -0.88
CA LYS A 237 9.40 16.99 -2.31
C LYS A 237 8.86 15.71 -2.97
N TYR A 238 8.91 14.58 -2.26
CA TYR A 238 8.29 13.34 -2.72
C TYR A 238 6.77 13.49 -2.93
N SER A 239 6.11 14.29 -2.11
CA SER A 239 4.67 14.59 -2.29
C SER A 239 4.38 15.34 -3.60
N ARG A 240 5.29 16.19 -4.08
CA ARG A 240 5.17 16.84 -5.40
C ARG A 240 5.43 15.86 -6.56
N LEU A 241 6.43 14.97 -6.41
CA LEU A 241 6.68 13.91 -7.39
C LEU A 241 5.48 12.96 -7.46
N TRP A 242 4.90 12.64 -6.29
CA TRP A 242 3.73 11.78 -6.22
C TRP A 242 2.53 12.35 -6.98
N THR A 243 2.29 13.66 -6.93
CA THR A 243 1.18 14.28 -7.67
C THR A 243 1.24 13.98 -9.17
N ALA A 244 2.42 14.02 -9.78
CA ALA A 244 2.60 13.66 -11.19
C ALA A 244 2.51 12.15 -11.41
N ALA A 245 3.15 11.35 -10.54
CA ALA A 245 3.14 9.90 -10.61
C ALA A 245 1.74 9.32 -10.41
N GLU A 246 0.93 9.91 -9.53
CA GLU A 246 -0.45 9.54 -9.27
C GLU A 246 -1.35 9.71 -10.50
N LEU A 247 -1.21 10.82 -11.21
CA LEU A 247 -1.96 11.05 -12.45
C LEU A 247 -1.64 9.97 -13.49
N LEU A 248 -0.34 9.72 -13.72
CA LEU A 248 0.11 8.68 -14.65
C LEU A 248 -0.40 7.32 -14.21
N LEU A 249 -0.26 6.97 -12.94
CA LEU A 249 -0.69 5.69 -12.38
C LEU A 249 -2.17 5.45 -12.61
N PHE A 250 -3.04 6.40 -12.24
CA PHE A 250 -4.48 6.22 -12.38
C PHE A 250 -4.94 6.17 -13.85
N VAL A 251 -4.28 6.91 -14.74
CA VAL A 251 -4.58 6.84 -16.18
C VAL A 251 -4.14 5.49 -16.75
N LEU A 252 -2.93 5.03 -16.47
CA LEU A 252 -2.39 3.78 -16.99
C LEU A 252 -3.16 2.56 -16.44
N VAL A 253 -3.46 2.54 -15.14
CA VAL A 253 -4.28 1.49 -14.54
C VAL A 253 -5.66 1.44 -15.20
N GLY A 254 -6.30 2.61 -15.40
CA GLY A 254 -7.59 2.65 -16.09
C GLY A 254 -7.51 2.18 -17.54
N ALA A 255 -6.42 2.49 -18.24
CA ALA A 255 -6.24 2.09 -19.64
C ALA A 255 -6.05 0.59 -19.84
N GLU A 256 -5.56 -0.13 -18.83
CA GLU A 256 -5.41 -1.59 -18.85
C GLU A 256 -6.67 -2.36 -18.44
N VAL A 257 -7.66 -1.67 -17.87
CA VAL A 257 -8.94 -2.33 -17.55
C VAL A 257 -9.68 -2.66 -18.85
N ASP A 258 -9.83 -3.94 -19.12
CA ASP A 258 -10.67 -4.43 -20.22
C ASP A 258 -12.13 -4.40 -19.81
N VAL A 259 -12.85 -3.36 -20.25
CA VAL A 259 -14.27 -3.15 -19.95
C VAL A 259 -15.14 -4.30 -20.46
N THR A 260 -14.72 -4.98 -21.53
CA THR A 260 -15.47 -6.09 -22.11
C THR A 260 -15.43 -7.33 -21.23
N SER A 261 -14.27 -7.62 -20.64
CA SER A 261 -14.10 -8.74 -19.70
C SER A 261 -14.79 -8.49 -18.36
N VAL A 262 -14.82 -7.23 -17.90
CA VAL A 262 -15.52 -6.83 -16.66
C VAL A 262 -17.03 -6.99 -16.78
N GLY A 263 -17.62 -6.84 -17.99
CA GLY A 263 -19.06 -6.91 -18.22
C GLY A 263 -19.74 -8.21 -17.75
N GLY A 264 -18.99 -9.32 -17.65
CA GLY A 264 -19.49 -10.61 -17.16
C GLY A 264 -19.35 -10.83 -15.65
N ILE A 265 -18.42 -10.14 -14.98
CA ILE A 265 -18.04 -10.39 -13.58
C ILE A 265 -18.31 -9.21 -12.64
N TRP A 266 -18.83 -8.08 -13.14
CA TRP A 266 -19.04 -6.88 -12.33
C TRP A 266 -19.89 -7.10 -11.08
N LEU A 267 -20.95 -7.92 -11.17
CA LEU A 267 -21.85 -8.19 -10.06
C LEU A 267 -21.17 -9.02 -8.95
N PRO A 268 -20.49 -10.14 -9.26
CA PRO A 268 -19.64 -10.85 -8.32
C PRO A 268 -18.57 -9.94 -7.66
N VAL A 269 -17.88 -9.12 -8.44
CA VAL A 269 -16.84 -8.19 -7.93
C VAL A 269 -17.45 -7.20 -6.94
N LEU A 270 -18.58 -6.57 -7.26
CA LEU A 270 -19.28 -5.70 -6.31
C LEU A 270 -19.70 -6.46 -5.05
N GLY A 271 -20.15 -7.71 -5.19
CA GLY A 271 -20.48 -8.58 -4.05
C GLY A 271 -19.27 -8.79 -3.13
N VAL A 272 -18.09 -9.06 -3.70
CA VAL A 272 -16.85 -9.19 -2.94
C VAL A 272 -16.48 -7.87 -2.24
N ILE A 273 -16.52 -6.74 -2.96
CA ILE A 273 -16.14 -5.42 -2.39
C ILE A 273 -17.05 -5.03 -1.23
N PHE A 274 -18.38 -5.07 -1.44
CA PHE A 274 -19.32 -4.68 -0.38
C PHE A 274 -19.32 -5.66 0.78
N GLY A 275 -19.20 -6.97 0.50
CA GLY A 275 -19.06 -7.98 1.54
C GLY A 275 -17.79 -7.80 2.36
N ALA A 276 -16.65 -7.57 1.71
CA ALA A 276 -15.36 -7.32 2.38
C ALA A 276 -15.39 -6.06 3.27
N LEU A 277 -16.10 -5.00 2.85
CA LEU A 277 -16.31 -3.80 3.67
C LEU A 277 -17.01 -4.10 4.99
N LEU A 278 -17.91 -5.08 5.04
CA LEU A 278 -18.54 -5.51 6.31
C LEU A 278 -17.51 -6.14 7.25
N PHE A 279 -16.60 -6.96 6.73
CA PHE A 279 -15.49 -7.51 7.50
C PHE A 279 -14.55 -6.40 7.98
N ARG A 280 -14.26 -5.39 7.14
CA ARG A 280 -13.47 -4.23 7.55
C ARG A 280 -14.17 -3.46 8.68
N PHE A 281 -15.46 -3.21 8.58
CA PHE A 281 -16.23 -2.56 9.65
C PHE A 281 -16.16 -3.34 10.96
N ALA A 282 -16.31 -4.67 10.90
CA ALA A 282 -16.12 -5.53 12.05
C ALA A 282 -14.71 -5.39 12.64
N GLY A 283 -13.68 -5.38 11.82
CA GLY A 283 -12.28 -5.18 12.23
C GLY A 283 -12.07 -3.83 12.94
N VAL A 284 -12.55 -2.73 12.36
CA VAL A 284 -12.46 -1.41 13.01
C VAL A 284 -13.25 -1.40 14.33
N PHE A 285 -14.44 -1.98 14.36
CA PHE A 285 -15.24 -2.08 15.57
C PHE A 285 -14.51 -2.86 16.68
N LEU A 286 -13.86 -3.97 16.35
CA LEU A 286 -13.05 -4.75 17.28
C LEU A 286 -11.91 -3.93 17.88
N CYS A 287 -11.24 -3.09 17.07
CA CYS A 287 -10.18 -2.20 17.55
C CYS A 287 -10.69 -1.20 18.60
N MET A 288 -11.97 -0.79 18.49
CA MET A 288 -12.59 0.16 19.40
C MET A 288 -13.18 -0.48 20.67
N LEU A 289 -13.15 -1.81 20.82
CA LEU A 289 -13.59 -2.48 22.02
C LEU A 289 -12.69 -2.09 23.22
N GLY A 290 -13.30 -1.86 24.37
CA GLY A 290 -12.58 -1.41 25.57
C GLY A 290 -12.24 0.10 25.56
N THR A 291 -12.60 0.87 24.51
CA THR A 291 -12.48 2.32 24.51
C THR A 291 -13.72 3.01 25.07
N LYS A 292 -13.56 4.24 25.58
CA LYS A 292 -14.68 5.08 26.08
C LYS A 292 -15.45 5.77 24.94
N LEU A 293 -15.36 5.25 23.70
CA LEU A 293 -16.07 5.80 22.54
C LEU A 293 -17.54 5.39 22.54
N LYS A 294 -18.43 6.37 22.26
CA LYS A 294 -19.87 6.12 22.05
C LYS A 294 -20.08 5.42 20.70
N PHE A 295 -21.23 4.77 20.52
CA PHE A 295 -21.55 4.05 19.28
C PHE A 295 -21.43 4.92 18.02
N ARG A 296 -21.91 6.16 18.06
CA ARG A 296 -21.77 7.12 16.93
C ARG A 296 -20.32 7.45 16.60
N GLU A 297 -19.44 7.53 17.62
CA GLU A 297 -18.02 7.78 17.44
C GLU A 297 -17.31 6.56 16.83
N ARG A 298 -17.71 5.34 17.22
CA ARG A 298 -17.23 4.08 16.62
C ARG A 298 -17.67 3.97 15.16
N LEU A 299 -18.93 4.28 14.87
CA LEU A 299 -19.46 4.32 13.50
C LEU A 299 -18.69 5.33 12.64
N PHE A 300 -18.36 6.50 13.19
CA PHE A 300 -17.51 7.47 12.50
C PHE A 300 -16.14 6.88 12.18
N CYS A 301 -15.48 6.17 13.10
CA CYS A 301 -14.21 5.50 12.85
C CYS A 301 -14.34 4.45 11.73
N MET A 302 -15.40 3.66 11.74
CA MET A 302 -15.66 2.65 10.69
C MET A 302 -15.78 3.31 9.31
N ILE A 303 -16.57 4.37 9.18
CA ILE A 303 -16.78 5.11 7.92
C ILE A 303 -15.47 5.83 7.50
N ALA A 304 -14.75 6.43 8.45
CA ALA A 304 -13.51 7.15 8.18
C ALA A 304 -12.38 6.20 7.69
N TYR A 305 -12.49 4.91 7.97
CA TYR A 305 -11.53 3.88 7.58
C TYR A 305 -11.92 3.13 6.28
N MET A 306 -12.96 3.61 5.58
CA MET A 306 -13.45 3.05 4.31
C MET A 306 -12.69 3.50 3.06
N PRO A 307 -12.18 4.75 2.96
CA PRO A 307 -11.66 5.25 1.69
C PRO A 307 -10.52 4.41 1.15
N LYS A 308 -10.60 4.08 -0.14
CA LYS A 308 -9.63 3.28 -0.89
C LYS A 308 -9.28 4.04 -2.16
N ALA A 309 -8.00 4.14 -2.52
CA ALA A 309 -7.57 4.78 -3.75
C ALA A 309 -6.13 4.44 -4.17
N THR A 310 -5.14 5.02 -3.45
CA THR A 310 -3.77 5.15 -3.97
C THR A 310 -2.98 3.85 -3.96
N VAL A 311 -3.07 3.06 -2.89
CA VAL A 311 -2.35 1.80 -2.77
C VAL A 311 -2.96 0.75 -3.70
N GLN A 312 -4.29 0.67 -3.78
CA GLN A 312 -5.00 -0.22 -4.71
C GLN A 312 -4.55 0.01 -6.15
N ALA A 313 -4.51 1.27 -6.60
CA ALA A 313 -4.03 1.60 -7.93
C ALA A 313 -2.55 1.26 -8.12
N ALA A 314 -1.71 1.44 -7.08
CA ALA A 314 -0.28 1.18 -7.16
C ALA A 314 0.06 -0.31 -7.28
N ILE A 315 -0.58 -1.17 -6.48
CA ILE A 315 -0.26 -2.61 -6.43
C ILE A 315 -1.26 -3.49 -7.20
N GLY A 316 -2.48 -3.00 -7.50
CA GLY A 316 -3.51 -3.79 -8.19
C GLY A 316 -3.13 -4.25 -9.59
N GLY A 317 -2.28 -3.51 -10.30
CA GLY A 317 -1.77 -3.91 -11.61
C GLY A 317 -0.54 -4.80 -11.57
N VAL A 318 0.09 -5.01 -10.39
CA VAL A 318 1.31 -5.83 -10.26
C VAL A 318 1.07 -7.30 -10.61
N PRO A 319 -0.01 -7.96 -10.15
CA PRO A 319 -0.29 -9.35 -10.52
C PRO A 319 -0.45 -9.56 -12.02
N LEU A 320 -1.04 -8.59 -12.72
CA LEU A 320 -1.16 -8.63 -14.19
C LEU A 320 0.22 -8.48 -14.84
N ALA A 321 1.04 -7.56 -14.37
CA ALA A 321 2.41 -7.37 -14.86
C ALA A 321 3.33 -8.59 -14.60
N MET A 322 3.04 -9.36 -13.55
CA MET A 322 3.72 -10.63 -13.24
C MET A 322 3.22 -11.81 -14.11
N GLY A 323 2.21 -11.61 -14.96
CA GLY A 323 1.63 -12.66 -15.80
C GLY A 323 0.78 -13.68 -15.02
N LEU A 324 0.30 -13.34 -13.83
CA LEU A 324 -0.54 -14.24 -13.04
C LEU A 324 -1.95 -14.37 -13.66
N SER A 325 -2.49 -15.58 -13.65
CA SER A 325 -3.81 -15.90 -14.23
C SER A 325 -4.95 -15.05 -13.65
N CYS A 326 -4.87 -14.73 -12.36
CA CYS A 326 -5.84 -13.89 -11.66
C CYS A 326 -5.59 -12.39 -11.85
N GLY A 327 -4.52 -11.97 -12.56
CA GLY A 327 -4.09 -10.57 -12.65
C GLY A 327 -5.17 -9.62 -13.16
N ALA A 328 -5.89 -10.02 -14.21
CA ALA A 328 -7.00 -9.23 -14.76
C ALA A 328 -8.17 -9.10 -13.76
N THR A 329 -8.50 -10.17 -13.05
CA THR A 329 -9.56 -10.18 -12.02
C THR A 329 -9.19 -9.29 -10.83
N VAL A 330 -7.94 -9.35 -10.37
CA VAL A 330 -7.43 -8.50 -9.28
C VAL A 330 -7.43 -7.02 -9.67
N LEU A 331 -7.05 -6.71 -10.92
CA LEU A 331 -7.06 -5.33 -11.43
C LEU A 331 -8.50 -4.78 -11.54
N SER A 332 -9.46 -5.65 -11.85
CA SER A 332 -10.88 -5.27 -12.01
C SER A 332 -11.59 -5.01 -10.67
N GLY A 333 -11.10 -5.57 -9.56
CA GLY A 333 -11.64 -5.35 -8.21
C GLY A 333 -11.12 -4.07 -7.58
#